data_9980235475a71206823fca0009ce501d
#
_entry.id   9980235475a71206823fca0009ce501d
#
_cell.length_a   1.000
_cell.length_b   1.000
_cell.length_c   1.000
_cell.angle_alpha   90.00
_cell.angle_beta   90.00
_cell.angle_gamma   90.00
#
_symmetry.space_group_name_H-M   'P 1'
#
loop_
_entity.id
_entity.type
_entity.pdbx_description
1 polymer ?
#
loop_
_entity_poly.entity_id
_entity_poly.type
_entity_poly.pdbx_seq_one_letter_code
_entity_poly.pdbx_strand_id
1 'polypeptide(L)'
;QAIVTDVMTGDGVFTGIITPDARIGTLNETDSFPTNGGRDIGVIRFDKDGNKIWHKVFGSAKDWEAGINTTFDKKGNIYVIGYTNDGDIVIPMADGSSETLAGTSVDVVIIKLNGDGEGLWAKRLGTVNKGEEIYGLVTDDACNVYVSGMVNNGTVPFGNGKVVTATGITSFIAKYDEAGVCQWVTSLGSNGSILNGRGTSLVRDKNGNLYFAAICKGSSSISGTTETIEADASKTDGAIIKFNSDGQYVWHRMFASVADDGVTSLAVDESNNVYAVGYYEAELPVYESIKLQRNGNNRTAFVAKYSDEGEYLYAFSTGAIITDAVKPTGLAISIDKTTNDIILTGPTYGTIYPYGVSGSSNAFGGGRFMLARYSQDAALFGIFPQGIKGESYSAQLNISGF
;
A
#
# COMPACT_ATOMS: atom_id res chain seq x y z
N GLN A 1 -5.63 0.18 -7.75
CA GLN A 1 -4.94 0.49 -9.02
C GLN A 1 -3.50 0.84 -8.69
N ALA A 2 -2.56 0.21 -9.36
CA ALA A 2 -1.15 0.41 -9.12
C ALA A 2 -0.37 0.43 -10.45
N ILE A 3 0.75 1.12 -10.41
CA ILE A 3 1.76 1.10 -11.46
C ILE A 3 3.12 0.85 -10.80
N VAL A 4 3.94 0.02 -11.42
CA VAL A 4 5.30 -0.27 -10.98
C VAL A 4 6.23 -0.30 -12.19
N THR A 5 7.49 0.06 -11.98
CA THR A 5 8.53 -0.03 -13.00
C THR A 5 9.50 -1.16 -12.69
N ASP A 6 9.90 -1.90 -13.70
CA ASP A 6 11.01 -2.85 -13.64
C ASP A 6 12.31 -2.06 -13.58
N VAL A 7 13.05 -2.19 -12.50
CA VAL A 7 14.32 -1.46 -12.29
C VAL A 7 15.43 -1.90 -13.25
N MET A 8 15.29 -3.05 -13.90
CA MET A 8 16.30 -3.59 -14.83
C MET A 8 16.09 -3.08 -16.26
N THR A 9 14.84 -2.99 -16.71
CA THR A 9 14.50 -2.62 -18.08
C THR A 9 13.94 -1.21 -18.21
N GLY A 10 13.40 -0.66 -17.12
CA GLY A 10 12.64 0.58 -17.12
C GLY A 10 11.18 0.42 -17.60
N ASP A 11 10.78 -0.79 -17.97
CA ASP A 11 9.40 -1.08 -18.36
C ASP A 11 8.44 -0.88 -17.21
N GLY A 12 7.19 -0.53 -17.52
CA GLY A 12 6.13 -0.35 -16.53
C GLY A 12 5.04 -1.41 -16.65
N VAL A 13 4.45 -1.77 -15.53
CA VAL A 13 3.21 -2.54 -15.48
C VAL A 13 2.16 -1.76 -14.68
N PHE A 14 0.99 -1.64 -15.27
CA PHE A 14 -0.20 -1.11 -14.61
C PHE A 14 -1.18 -2.25 -14.36
N THR A 15 -1.83 -2.24 -13.19
CA THR A 15 -3.01 -3.06 -12.93
C THR A 15 -4.16 -2.22 -12.38
N GLY A 16 -5.38 -2.62 -12.74
CA GLY A 16 -6.56 -1.89 -12.31
C GLY A 16 -7.86 -2.56 -12.77
N ILE A 17 -8.92 -1.78 -12.75
CA ILE A 17 -10.25 -2.18 -13.24
C ILE A 17 -10.34 -1.81 -14.72
N ILE A 18 -10.69 -2.78 -15.53
CA ILE A 18 -11.03 -2.59 -16.94
C ILE A 18 -12.53 -2.77 -17.11
N THR A 19 -13.17 -1.86 -17.83
CA THR A 19 -14.59 -1.92 -18.21
C THR A 19 -14.71 -2.13 -19.72
N PRO A 20 -15.87 -2.57 -20.23
CA PRO A 20 -16.08 -2.78 -21.68
C PRO A 20 -15.78 -1.56 -22.55
N ASP A 21 -15.92 -0.36 -21.98
CA ASP A 21 -15.64 0.91 -22.68
C ASP A 21 -14.22 1.43 -22.50
N ALA A 22 -13.38 0.70 -21.74
CA ALA A 22 -12.00 1.12 -21.52
C ALA A 22 -11.20 1.10 -22.83
N ARG A 23 -10.33 2.08 -23.00
CA ARG A 23 -9.46 2.24 -24.18
C ARG A 23 -8.05 2.57 -23.72
N ILE A 24 -7.06 2.00 -24.41
CA ILE A 24 -5.67 2.43 -24.33
C ILE A 24 -5.27 2.98 -25.68
N GLY A 25 -4.59 4.09 -25.69
CA GLY A 25 -4.04 4.64 -26.91
C GLY A 25 -4.11 6.16 -26.95
N THR A 26 -3.60 6.73 -28.02
CA THR A 26 -3.79 8.14 -28.37
C THR A 26 -5.21 8.36 -28.88
N LEU A 27 -5.61 9.63 -29.05
CA LEU A 27 -6.93 10.00 -29.58
C LEU A 27 -7.26 9.34 -30.93
N ASN A 28 -6.28 8.79 -31.63
CA ASN A 28 -6.41 8.21 -32.97
C ASN A 28 -6.22 6.68 -33.04
N GLU A 29 -5.79 6.04 -31.94
CA GLU A 29 -5.61 4.58 -31.85
C GLU A 29 -6.37 4.06 -30.66
N THR A 30 -7.40 3.28 -30.90
CA THR A 30 -8.28 2.74 -29.87
C THR A 30 -8.17 1.21 -29.83
N ASP A 31 -7.29 0.71 -28.98
CA ASP A 31 -7.38 -0.69 -28.57
C ASP A 31 -8.52 -0.86 -27.56
N SER A 32 -9.46 -1.71 -27.89
CA SER A 32 -10.51 -2.12 -26.95
C SER A 32 -10.01 -3.26 -26.08
N PHE A 33 -10.47 -3.30 -24.84
CA PHE A 33 -10.27 -4.42 -23.95
C PHE A 33 -11.47 -5.36 -24.03
N PRO A 34 -11.29 -6.58 -24.56
CA PRO A 34 -12.35 -7.58 -24.47
C PRO A 34 -12.50 -7.99 -22.99
N THR A 35 -13.55 -7.56 -22.33
CA THR A 35 -13.91 -7.99 -20.98
C THR A 35 -14.74 -9.27 -21.03
N ASN A 36 -14.64 -10.09 -19.97
CA ASN A 36 -15.44 -11.31 -19.82
C ASN A 36 -16.79 -11.03 -19.13
N GLY A 37 -16.90 -9.86 -18.49
CA GLY A 37 -18.09 -9.41 -17.76
C GLY A 37 -18.18 -7.89 -17.80
N GLY A 38 -18.57 -7.28 -16.67
CA GLY A 38 -18.66 -5.82 -16.55
C GLY A 38 -17.35 -5.16 -16.23
N ARG A 39 -16.72 -5.57 -15.13
CA ARG A 39 -15.44 -5.03 -14.64
C ARG A 39 -14.47 -6.17 -14.40
N ASP A 40 -13.31 -6.13 -15.03
CA ASP A 40 -12.31 -7.17 -14.98
C ASP A 40 -10.96 -6.63 -14.49
N ILE A 41 -10.07 -7.52 -14.06
CA ILE A 41 -8.68 -7.21 -13.74
C ILE A 41 -7.95 -6.93 -15.04
N GLY A 42 -7.53 -5.69 -15.24
CA GLY A 42 -6.65 -5.32 -16.34
C GLY A 42 -5.19 -5.31 -15.93
N VAL A 43 -4.34 -5.83 -16.80
CA VAL A 43 -2.87 -5.74 -16.68
C VAL A 43 -2.30 -5.24 -17.98
N ILE A 44 -1.50 -4.19 -17.92
CA ILE A 44 -0.93 -3.53 -19.10
C ILE A 44 0.55 -3.37 -18.89
N ARG A 45 1.36 -3.86 -19.83
CA ARG A 45 2.81 -3.64 -19.85
C ARG A 45 3.17 -2.58 -20.85
N PHE A 46 4.03 -1.65 -20.44
CA PHE A 46 4.60 -0.58 -21.25
C PHE A 46 6.13 -0.69 -21.29
N ASP A 47 6.74 -0.28 -22.39
CA ASP A 47 8.18 -0.07 -22.41
C ASP A 47 8.58 1.21 -21.65
N LYS A 48 9.90 1.44 -21.50
CA LYS A 48 10.44 2.62 -20.82
C LYS A 48 10.06 3.96 -21.49
N ASP A 49 9.62 3.93 -22.75
CA ASP A 49 9.20 5.10 -23.51
C ASP A 49 7.68 5.32 -23.46
N GLY A 50 6.95 4.46 -22.72
CA GLY A 50 5.51 4.52 -22.53
C GLY A 50 4.69 3.86 -23.62
N ASN A 51 5.31 3.13 -24.58
CA ASN A 51 4.59 2.38 -25.59
C ASN A 51 4.04 1.08 -25.01
N LYS A 52 2.80 0.76 -25.32
CA LYS A 52 2.19 -0.50 -24.89
C LYS A 52 2.90 -1.70 -25.53
N ILE A 53 3.40 -2.62 -24.71
CA ILE A 53 3.94 -3.91 -25.15
C ILE A 53 2.80 -4.91 -25.33
N TRP A 54 2.01 -5.10 -24.26
CA TRP A 54 0.83 -5.97 -24.27
C TRP A 54 -0.19 -5.54 -23.21
N HIS A 55 -1.40 -6.08 -23.31
CA HIS A 55 -2.39 -6.07 -22.24
C HIS A 55 -3.02 -7.44 -22.06
N LYS A 56 -3.46 -7.74 -20.85
CA LYS A 56 -4.23 -8.94 -20.49
C LYS A 56 -5.43 -8.52 -19.66
N VAL A 57 -6.49 -9.29 -19.76
CA VAL A 57 -7.72 -9.11 -18.98
C VAL A 57 -8.08 -10.44 -18.34
N PHE A 58 -8.24 -10.42 -17.01
CA PHE A 58 -8.62 -11.59 -16.23
C PHE A 58 -9.93 -11.28 -15.50
N GLY A 59 -10.97 -12.03 -15.81
CA GLY A 59 -12.28 -11.83 -15.22
C GLY A 59 -13.21 -12.98 -15.49
N SER A 60 -14.37 -12.90 -14.88
CA SER A 60 -15.47 -13.86 -15.04
C SER A 60 -16.63 -13.27 -15.84
N ALA A 61 -17.65 -14.08 -16.10
CA ALA A 61 -18.90 -13.57 -16.68
C ALA A 61 -19.72 -12.70 -15.71
N LYS A 62 -19.24 -12.52 -14.49
CA LYS A 62 -19.84 -11.65 -13.48
C LYS A 62 -19.31 -10.22 -13.58
N ASP A 63 -19.89 -9.32 -12.81
CA ASP A 63 -19.52 -7.90 -12.81
C ASP A 63 -18.85 -7.55 -11.50
N TRP A 64 -17.56 -7.60 -11.41
CA TRP A 64 -16.83 -6.98 -10.27
C TRP A 64 -15.49 -7.62 -9.90
N GLU A 65 -14.61 -7.68 -10.83
CA GLU A 65 -13.21 -7.98 -10.59
C GLU A 65 -12.39 -6.68 -10.60
N ALA A 66 -11.32 -6.64 -9.81
CA ALA A 66 -10.47 -5.46 -9.73
C ALA A 66 -9.01 -5.82 -9.46
N GLY A 67 -8.10 -5.37 -10.31
CA GLY A 67 -6.67 -5.37 -10.02
C GLY A 67 -6.35 -4.28 -8.98
N ILE A 68 -5.62 -4.64 -7.94
CA ILE A 68 -5.32 -3.76 -6.81
C ILE A 68 -3.86 -3.34 -6.79
N ASN A 69 -2.94 -4.30 -6.91
CA ASN A 69 -1.51 -4.02 -6.86
C ASN A 69 -0.73 -4.95 -7.78
N THR A 70 0.46 -4.52 -8.19
CA THR A 70 1.36 -5.27 -9.06
C THR A 70 2.81 -4.99 -8.68
N THR A 71 3.69 -5.96 -8.93
CA THR A 71 5.14 -5.81 -8.75
C THR A 71 5.89 -6.75 -9.69
N PHE A 72 7.19 -6.47 -9.90
CA PHE A 72 8.09 -7.38 -10.59
C PHE A 72 8.91 -8.20 -9.60
N ASP A 73 9.30 -9.42 -9.99
CA ASP A 73 10.43 -10.09 -9.35
C ASP A 73 11.74 -9.82 -10.13
N LYS A 74 12.85 -10.27 -9.58
CA LYS A 74 14.20 -10.09 -10.15
C LYS A 74 14.40 -10.78 -11.51
N LYS A 75 13.51 -11.69 -11.89
CA LYS A 75 13.51 -12.38 -13.20
C LYS A 75 12.62 -11.68 -14.22
N GLY A 76 11.99 -10.57 -13.86
CA GLY A 76 11.04 -9.84 -14.71
C GLY A 76 9.65 -10.49 -14.78
N ASN A 77 9.34 -11.47 -13.90
CA ASN A 77 7.98 -11.95 -13.78
C ASN A 77 7.13 -10.92 -13.05
N ILE A 78 5.85 -10.91 -13.36
CA ILE A 78 4.88 -9.93 -12.87
C ILE A 78 3.95 -10.62 -11.89
N TYR A 79 3.79 -10.06 -10.72
CA TYR A 79 2.77 -10.46 -9.76
C TYR A 79 1.64 -9.47 -9.76
N VAL A 80 0.42 -9.96 -9.76
CA VAL A 80 -0.82 -9.18 -9.71
C VAL A 80 -1.67 -9.70 -8.56
N ILE A 81 -2.15 -8.79 -7.73
CA ILE A 81 -3.16 -9.11 -6.71
C ILE A 81 -4.44 -8.33 -6.99
N GLY A 82 -5.56 -8.93 -6.64
CA GLY A 82 -6.86 -8.33 -6.89
C GLY A 82 -8.00 -9.02 -6.17
N TYR A 83 -9.19 -8.54 -6.47
CA TYR A 83 -10.45 -9.13 -6.03
C TYR A 83 -11.17 -9.78 -7.20
N THR A 84 -11.92 -10.81 -6.87
CA THR A 84 -12.85 -11.45 -7.79
C THR A 84 -14.20 -11.63 -7.10
N ASN A 85 -15.24 -11.67 -7.89
CA ASN A 85 -16.58 -12.01 -7.43
C ASN A 85 -16.85 -13.53 -7.56
N ASP A 86 -18.10 -13.97 -7.43
CA ASP A 86 -18.60 -15.35 -7.47
C ASP A 86 -18.53 -16.00 -8.87
N GLY A 87 -17.50 -15.74 -9.64
CA GLY A 87 -17.30 -16.31 -10.97
C GLY A 87 -15.95 -17.01 -11.10
N ASP A 88 -15.85 -17.93 -12.05
CA ASP A 88 -14.62 -18.61 -12.39
C ASP A 88 -13.74 -17.71 -13.26
N ILE A 89 -12.49 -17.51 -12.86
CA ILE A 89 -11.48 -16.81 -13.66
C ILE A 89 -10.58 -17.85 -14.33
N VAL A 90 -10.42 -17.75 -15.64
CA VAL A 90 -9.52 -18.62 -16.41
C VAL A 90 -8.24 -17.87 -16.71
N ILE A 91 -7.11 -18.43 -16.31
CA ILE A 91 -5.78 -17.89 -16.54
C ILE A 91 -5.08 -18.75 -17.61
N PRO A 92 -4.80 -18.20 -18.81
CA PRO A 92 -3.97 -18.90 -19.80
C PRO A 92 -2.53 -19.03 -19.26
N MET A 93 -1.98 -20.24 -19.29
CA MET A 93 -0.67 -20.57 -18.72
C MET A 93 0.41 -20.60 -19.79
N ALA A 94 1.66 -20.39 -19.40
CA ALA A 94 2.83 -20.38 -20.28
C ALA A 94 3.15 -21.72 -20.93
N ASP A 95 2.66 -22.82 -20.37
CA ASP A 95 2.79 -24.18 -20.95
C ASP A 95 1.69 -24.53 -21.97
N GLY A 96 0.82 -23.56 -22.29
CA GLY A 96 -0.31 -23.72 -23.20
C GLY A 96 -1.56 -24.30 -22.55
N SER A 97 -1.53 -24.64 -21.27
CA SER A 97 -2.70 -25.05 -20.49
C SER A 97 -3.52 -23.84 -20.02
N SER A 98 -4.53 -24.08 -19.21
CA SER A 98 -5.28 -23.05 -18.50
C SER A 98 -5.53 -23.47 -17.06
N GLU A 99 -5.39 -22.54 -16.12
CA GLU A 99 -5.79 -22.72 -14.73
C GLU A 99 -7.13 -22.02 -14.49
N THR A 100 -8.09 -22.70 -13.88
CA THR A 100 -9.40 -22.13 -13.53
C THR A 100 -9.44 -21.89 -12.02
N LEU A 101 -9.54 -20.62 -11.64
CA LEU A 101 -9.78 -20.21 -10.27
C LEU A 101 -11.29 -20.18 -10.02
N ALA A 102 -11.83 -21.31 -9.55
CA ALA A 102 -13.25 -21.45 -9.24
C ALA A 102 -13.66 -20.54 -8.06
N GLY A 103 -14.81 -19.86 -8.19
CA GLY A 103 -15.25 -18.90 -7.22
C GLY A 103 -16.70 -18.98 -6.79
N THR A 104 -16.95 -18.73 -5.49
CA THR A 104 -18.28 -18.75 -4.88
C THR A 104 -18.61 -17.50 -4.07
N SER A 105 -17.67 -16.54 -3.99
CA SER A 105 -17.82 -15.30 -3.20
C SER A 105 -16.81 -14.24 -3.66
N VAL A 106 -16.84 -13.07 -3.03
CA VAL A 106 -15.79 -12.07 -3.20
C VAL A 106 -14.53 -12.56 -2.49
N ASP A 107 -13.55 -12.95 -3.27
CA ASP A 107 -12.29 -13.54 -2.81
C ASP A 107 -11.10 -12.74 -3.36
N VAL A 108 -9.93 -13.05 -2.84
CA VAL A 108 -8.65 -12.49 -3.28
C VAL A 108 -8.01 -13.38 -4.33
N VAL A 109 -7.39 -12.80 -5.33
CA VAL A 109 -6.55 -13.53 -6.29
C VAL A 109 -5.11 -13.04 -6.24
N ILE A 110 -4.18 -13.98 -6.43
CA ILE A 110 -2.76 -13.74 -6.63
C ILE A 110 -2.39 -14.45 -7.93
N ILE A 111 -1.87 -13.71 -8.89
CA ILE A 111 -1.50 -14.23 -10.21
C ILE A 111 -0.03 -13.90 -10.46
N LYS A 112 0.78 -14.91 -10.82
CA LYS A 112 2.14 -14.73 -11.32
C LYS A 112 2.14 -14.93 -12.82
N LEU A 113 2.65 -13.95 -13.55
CA LEU A 113 2.80 -13.95 -15.01
C LEU A 113 4.28 -13.92 -15.38
N ASN A 114 4.63 -14.51 -16.53
CA ASN A 114 5.91 -14.27 -17.17
C ASN A 114 5.96 -12.88 -17.83
N GLY A 115 7.09 -12.52 -18.44
CA GLY A 115 7.25 -11.25 -19.13
C GLY A 115 6.29 -11.04 -20.31
N ASP A 116 5.73 -12.09 -20.88
CA ASP A 116 4.78 -12.05 -21.99
C ASP A 116 3.31 -12.01 -21.53
N GLY A 117 3.11 -11.98 -20.20
CA GLY A 117 1.78 -11.92 -19.60
C GLY A 117 1.04 -13.25 -19.58
N GLU A 118 1.76 -14.38 -19.65
CA GLU A 118 1.20 -15.72 -19.53
C GLU A 118 1.35 -16.22 -18.10
N GLY A 119 0.37 -16.96 -17.59
CA GLY A 119 0.34 -17.47 -16.22
C GLY A 119 1.48 -18.44 -15.93
N LEU A 120 2.14 -18.26 -14.80
CA LEU A 120 3.07 -19.24 -14.23
C LEU A 120 2.41 -20.02 -13.10
N TRP A 121 1.61 -19.35 -12.30
CA TRP A 121 0.69 -19.92 -11.33
C TRP A 121 -0.33 -18.86 -10.89
N ALA A 122 -1.46 -19.31 -10.38
CA ALA A 122 -2.47 -18.46 -9.80
C ALA A 122 -3.08 -19.07 -8.53
N LYS A 123 -3.61 -18.23 -7.65
CA LYS A 123 -4.27 -18.66 -6.42
C LYS A 123 -5.48 -17.80 -6.14
N ARG A 124 -6.49 -18.42 -5.60
CA ARG A 124 -7.65 -17.80 -5.01
C ARG A 124 -7.69 -18.08 -3.52
N LEU A 125 -7.81 -17.04 -2.71
CA LEU A 125 -7.89 -17.13 -1.25
C LEU A 125 -9.23 -16.56 -0.82
N GLY A 126 -9.99 -17.34 -0.08
CA GLY A 126 -11.27 -16.90 0.42
C GLY A 126 -12.08 -18.03 1.05
N THR A 127 -13.23 -17.64 1.61
CA THR A 127 -14.22 -18.54 2.18
C THR A 127 -15.60 -18.22 1.63
N VAL A 128 -16.48 -19.21 1.63
CA VAL A 128 -17.84 -19.04 1.13
C VAL A 128 -18.59 -17.91 1.86
N ASN A 129 -19.14 -16.97 1.10
CA ASN A 129 -19.95 -15.84 1.58
C ASN A 129 -19.24 -14.86 2.54
N LYS A 130 -17.92 -14.69 2.41
CA LYS A 130 -17.13 -13.71 3.16
C LYS A 130 -16.33 -12.85 2.20
N GLY A 131 -16.05 -11.61 2.58
CA GLY A 131 -15.22 -10.70 1.79
C GLY A 131 -13.81 -10.66 2.38
N GLU A 132 -12.86 -11.16 1.61
CA GLU A 132 -11.44 -11.01 1.89
C GLU A 132 -10.91 -9.82 1.08
N GLU A 133 -9.86 -9.17 1.59
CA GLU A 133 -9.23 -8.05 0.90
C GLU A 133 -7.72 -8.22 0.88
N ILE A 134 -7.06 -7.73 -0.18
CA ILE A 134 -5.61 -7.78 -0.37
C ILE A 134 -5.10 -6.42 -0.83
N TYR A 135 -3.92 -6.01 -0.31
CA TYR A 135 -3.39 -4.68 -0.58
C TYR A 135 -1.88 -4.65 -0.79
N GLY A 136 -1.12 -5.26 0.11
CA GLY A 136 0.33 -5.25 0.09
C GLY A 136 0.89 -6.34 -0.80
N LEU A 137 1.94 -6.00 -1.55
CA LEU A 137 2.61 -6.89 -2.48
C LEU A 137 4.06 -6.47 -2.65
N VAL A 138 5.00 -7.34 -2.25
CA VAL A 138 6.43 -7.15 -2.47
C VAL A 138 7.10 -8.47 -2.79
N THR A 139 8.25 -8.41 -3.45
CA THR A 139 9.06 -9.59 -3.81
C THR A 139 10.44 -9.51 -3.15
N ASP A 140 11.16 -10.65 -3.12
CA ASP A 140 12.55 -10.72 -2.69
C ASP A 140 13.47 -11.16 -3.84
N ASP A 141 14.78 -11.16 -3.56
CA ASP A 141 15.81 -11.54 -4.54
C ASP A 141 15.75 -13.02 -4.95
N ALA A 142 15.10 -13.87 -4.16
CA ALA A 142 14.84 -15.27 -4.47
C ALA A 142 13.51 -15.46 -5.23
N CYS A 143 12.88 -14.38 -5.68
CA CYS A 143 11.59 -14.37 -6.37
C CYS A 143 10.42 -14.92 -5.52
N ASN A 144 10.56 -14.91 -4.18
CA ASN A 144 9.43 -15.14 -3.31
C ASN A 144 8.53 -13.88 -3.33
N VAL A 145 7.24 -14.09 -3.10
CA VAL A 145 6.27 -12.99 -2.98
C VAL A 145 5.68 -12.96 -1.58
N TYR A 146 5.56 -11.75 -1.07
CA TYR A 146 4.91 -11.46 0.20
C TYR A 146 3.65 -10.65 -0.09
N VAL A 147 2.54 -11.09 0.48
CA VAL A 147 1.24 -10.45 0.33
C VAL A 147 0.66 -10.12 1.69
N SER A 148 -0.07 -9.03 1.77
CA SER A 148 -0.83 -8.68 2.98
C SER A 148 -2.26 -8.29 2.65
N GLY A 149 -3.13 -8.56 3.59
CA GLY A 149 -4.55 -8.32 3.42
C GLY A 149 -5.33 -8.55 4.69
N MET A 150 -6.64 -8.77 4.55
CA MET A 150 -7.50 -9.16 5.66
C MET A 150 -8.45 -10.27 5.26
N VAL A 151 -8.78 -11.09 6.24
CA VAL A 151 -9.81 -12.12 6.18
C VAL A 151 -10.92 -11.78 7.15
N ASN A 152 -12.14 -12.17 6.83
CA ASN A 152 -13.32 -11.82 7.61
C ASN A 152 -14.10 -13.08 8.01
N ASN A 153 -14.12 -13.39 9.29
CA ASN A 153 -14.84 -14.52 9.90
C ASN A 153 -14.77 -15.85 9.14
N GLY A 154 -14.00 -16.78 9.62
CA GLY A 154 -13.88 -18.10 9.03
C GLY A 154 -12.44 -18.58 8.96
N THR A 155 -12.22 -19.72 8.32
CA THR A 155 -10.90 -20.31 8.13
C THR A 155 -10.54 -20.23 6.66
N VAL A 156 -9.53 -19.42 6.34
CA VAL A 156 -9.01 -19.24 4.98
C VAL A 156 -7.75 -20.11 4.82
N PRO A 157 -7.73 -21.04 3.86
CA PRO A 157 -6.55 -21.81 3.54
C PRO A 157 -5.61 -21.00 2.62
N PHE A 158 -4.35 -20.92 3.00
CA PHE A 158 -3.28 -20.29 2.20
C PHE A 158 -2.47 -21.29 1.38
N GLY A 159 -2.79 -22.56 1.50
CA GLY A 159 -2.06 -23.68 0.89
C GLY A 159 -0.97 -24.25 1.80
N ASN A 160 -0.44 -25.43 1.44
CA ASN A 160 0.63 -26.13 2.18
C ASN A 160 0.32 -26.27 3.70
N GLY A 161 -0.94 -26.55 4.05
CA GLY A 161 -1.40 -26.69 5.43
C GLY A 161 -1.42 -25.40 6.24
N LYS A 162 -1.15 -24.24 5.64
CA LYS A 162 -1.22 -22.94 6.30
C LYS A 162 -2.63 -22.38 6.25
N VAL A 163 -3.13 -21.92 7.38
CA VAL A 163 -4.49 -21.39 7.52
C VAL A 163 -4.50 -20.14 8.43
N VAL A 164 -5.45 -19.23 8.20
CA VAL A 164 -5.82 -18.20 9.14
C VAL A 164 -7.26 -18.42 9.54
N THR A 165 -7.51 -18.53 10.85
CA THR A 165 -8.87 -18.61 11.40
C THR A 165 -9.22 -17.30 12.07
N ALA A 166 -10.23 -16.63 11.55
CA ALA A 166 -10.68 -15.32 11.99
C ALA A 166 -12.06 -15.41 12.66
N THR A 167 -12.24 -14.73 13.79
CA THR A 167 -13.54 -14.53 14.48
C THR A 167 -14.10 -13.13 14.28
N GLY A 168 -13.48 -12.35 13.42
CA GLY A 168 -13.75 -10.98 13.02
C GLY A 168 -12.81 -10.59 11.90
N ILE A 169 -12.61 -9.30 11.66
CA ILE A 169 -11.60 -8.82 10.72
C ILE A 169 -10.22 -9.13 11.29
N THR A 170 -9.42 -9.89 10.55
CA THR A 170 -8.08 -10.31 10.92
C THR A 170 -7.14 -10.03 9.76
N SER A 171 -6.14 -9.18 9.97
CA SER A 171 -5.12 -8.94 8.96
C SER A 171 -4.16 -10.11 8.85
N PHE A 172 -3.53 -10.26 7.70
CA PHE A 172 -2.52 -11.29 7.48
C PHE A 172 -1.34 -10.75 6.66
N ILE A 173 -0.19 -11.39 6.85
CA ILE A 173 0.96 -11.34 5.95
C ILE A 173 1.31 -12.78 5.61
N ALA A 174 1.48 -13.10 4.34
CA ALA A 174 1.84 -14.44 3.89
C ALA A 174 3.02 -14.39 2.90
N LYS A 175 3.88 -15.39 2.96
CA LYS A 175 4.98 -15.62 2.02
C LYS A 175 4.70 -16.82 1.16
N TYR A 176 4.83 -16.65 -0.15
CA TYR A 176 4.85 -17.72 -1.13
C TYR A 176 6.23 -17.77 -1.79
N ASP A 177 6.74 -18.97 -2.02
CA ASP A 177 7.96 -19.14 -2.80
C ASP A 177 7.74 -18.88 -4.30
N GLU A 178 8.81 -18.97 -5.08
CA GLU A 178 8.76 -18.76 -6.52
C GLU A 178 7.75 -19.68 -7.25
N ALA A 179 7.53 -20.89 -6.74
CA ALA A 179 6.58 -21.87 -7.27
C ALA A 179 5.14 -21.68 -6.76
N GLY A 180 4.90 -20.66 -5.92
CA GLY A 180 3.59 -20.37 -5.34
C GLY A 180 3.22 -21.27 -4.15
N VAL A 181 4.19 -21.94 -3.49
CA VAL A 181 3.94 -22.70 -2.28
C VAL A 181 3.99 -21.80 -1.06
N CYS A 182 2.94 -21.78 -0.26
CA CYS A 182 2.89 -20.98 0.96
C CYS A 182 3.92 -21.48 1.97
N GLN A 183 4.86 -20.62 2.37
CA GLN A 183 5.92 -20.90 3.30
C GLN A 183 5.47 -20.64 4.75
N TRP A 184 4.84 -19.50 4.97
CA TRP A 184 4.26 -19.11 6.24
C TRP A 184 3.14 -18.09 6.07
N VAL A 185 2.30 -17.96 7.08
CA VAL A 185 1.32 -16.90 7.24
C VAL A 185 1.31 -16.45 8.70
N THR A 186 1.34 -15.14 8.92
CA THR A 186 1.21 -14.49 10.22
C THR A 186 -0.08 -13.70 10.24
N SER A 187 -0.89 -13.87 11.27
CA SER A 187 -2.15 -13.13 11.44
C SER A 187 -2.06 -12.12 12.58
N LEU A 188 -2.78 -11.02 12.40
CA LEU A 188 -2.86 -9.90 13.34
C LEU A 188 -4.32 -9.57 13.61
N GLY A 189 -4.70 -9.63 14.89
CA GLY A 189 -6.05 -9.35 15.34
C GLY A 189 -6.83 -10.61 15.72
N SER A 190 -7.66 -10.48 16.73
CA SER A 190 -8.67 -11.48 17.11
C SER A 190 -9.88 -10.86 17.80
N ASN A 191 -9.73 -9.72 18.48
CA ASN A 191 -10.79 -9.00 19.19
C ASN A 191 -10.83 -7.51 18.86
N GLY A 192 -9.81 -7.00 18.19
CA GLY A 192 -9.73 -5.66 17.63
C GLY A 192 -9.67 -5.76 16.10
N SER A 193 -9.98 -4.69 15.41
CA SER A 193 -9.87 -4.63 13.97
C SER A 193 -8.54 -3.99 13.62
N ILE A 194 -7.53 -4.78 13.26
CA ILE A 194 -6.41 -4.22 12.50
C ILE A 194 -6.91 -4.07 11.07
N LEU A 195 -7.25 -2.83 10.71
CA LEU A 195 -7.66 -2.49 9.36
C LEU A 195 -6.42 -2.17 8.54
N ASN A 196 -6.23 -2.84 7.40
CA ASN A 196 -5.22 -2.43 6.45
C ASN A 196 -5.48 -0.99 5.97
N GLY A 197 -4.48 -0.13 6.03
CA GLY A 197 -4.49 1.11 5.29
C GLY A 197 -4.65 0.80 3.80
N ARG A 198 -5.59 1.44 3.13
CA ARG A 198 -5.73 1.34 1.66
C ARG A 198 -4.59 2.11 1.01
N GLY A 199 -3.51 1.40 0.70
CA GLY A 199 -2.32 1.98 0.10
C GLY A 199 -1.22 0.92 -0.01
N THR A 200 0.02 1.32 -0.15
CA THR A 200 1.16 0.39 -0.06
C THR A 200 1.32 -0.01 1.40
N SER A 201 0.64 -1.08 1.80
CA SER A 201 0.57 -1.49 3.20
C SER A 201 1.71 -2.40 3.63
N LEU A 202 2.56 -2.83 2.70
CA LEU A 202 3.67 -3.75 2.96
C LEU A 202 4.90 -3.30 2.17
N VAL A 203 6.03 -3.12 2.86
CA VAL A 203 7.34 -2.86 2.25
C VAL A 203 8.39 -3.78 2.85
N ARG A 204 9.48 -4.01 2.12
CA ARG A 204 10.58 -4.88 2.51
C ARG A 204 11.90 -4.11 2.46
N ASP A 205 12.73 -4.26 3.50
CA ASP A 205 14.08 -3.72 3.52
C ASP A 205 15.11 -4.68 2.85
N LYS A 206 16.36 -4.23 2.71
CA LYS A 206 17.43 -5.03 2.13
C LYS A 206 17.83 -6.23 2.99
N ASN A 207 17.58 -6.18 4.30
CA ASN A 207 17.84 -7.26 5.24
C ASN A 207 16.74 -8.34 5.21
N GLY A 208 15.67 -8.10 4.44
CA GLY A 208 14.55 -9.01 4.31
C GLY A 208 13.45 -8.80 5.34
N ASN A 209 13.57 -7.79 6.20
CA ASN A 209 12.48 -7.46 7.12
C ASN A 209 11.30 -6.84 6.38
N LEU A 210 10.12 -7.07 6.92
CA LEU A 210 8.86 -6.57 6.40
C LEU A 210 8.30 -5.51 7.33
N TYR A 211 7.80 -4.43 6.77
CA TYR A 211 7.10 -3.39 7.50
C TYR A 211 5.68 -3.28 6.98
N PHE A 212 4.73 -3.35 7.89
CA PHE A 212 3.31 -3.36 7.61
C PHE A 212 2.66 -2.10 8.18
N ALA A 213 1.96 -1.33 7.32
CA ALA A 213 1.14 -0.22 7.75
C ALA A 213 -0.22 -0.72 8.22
N ALA A 214 -0.64 -0.28 9.39
CA ALA A 214 -1.93 -0.66 9.94
C ALA A 214 -2.73 0.54 10.43
N ILE A 215 -4.05 0.41 10.37
CA ILE A 215 -5.02 1.22 11.10
C ILE A 215 -5.66 0.28 12.10
N CYS A 216 -5.43 0.55 13.39
CA CYS A 216 -5.81 -0.33 14.50
C CYS A 216 -7.00 0.24 15.27
N LYS A 217 -7.80 -0.65 15.86
CA LYS A 217 -8.87 -0.29 16.77
C LYS A 217 -9.00 -1.37 17.84
N GLY A 218 -8.95 -0.98 19.12
CA GLY A 218 -8.95 -1.93 20.23
C GLY A 218 -7.65 -2.74 20.32
N SER A 219 -7.64 -3.76 21.17
CA SER A 219 -6.49 -4.64 21.38
C SER A 219 -6.44 -5.74 20.32
N SER A 220 -5.27 -5.95 19.73
CA SER A 220 -5.04 -6.94 18.68
C SER A 220 -3.84 -7.82 18.99
N SER A 221 -4.04 -9.13 18.98
CA SER A 221 -2.96 -10.11 19.15
C SER A 221 -2.19 -10.32 17.85
N ILE A 222 -0.93 -10.74 17.98
CA ILE A 222 -0.08 -11.14 16.85
C ILE A 222 0.17 -12.64 16.98
N SER A 223 -0.14 -13.42 15.96
CA SER A 223 0.03 -14.88 16.00
C SER A 223 1.50 -15.27 16.23
N GLY A 224 1.70 -16.30 17.07
CA GLY A 224 3.05 -16.81 17.38
C GLY A 224 3.81 -16.00 18.43
N THR A 225 3.17 -15.03 19.10
CA THR A 225 3.75 -14.22 20.17
C THR A 225 2.73 -13.93 21.27
N THR A 226 3.18 -13.43 22.42
CA THR A 226 2.35 -12.89 23.50
C THR A 226 2.13 -11.38 23.37
N GLU A 227 2.73 -10.76 22.38
CA GLU A 227 2.61 -9.31 22.15
C GLU A 227 1.23 -8.93 21.63
N THR A 228 0.76 -7.78 22.06
CA THR A 228 -0.48 -7.17 21.63
C THR A 228 -0.23 -5.74 21.14
N ILE A 229 -1.03 -5.33 20.18
CA ILE A 229 -1.07 -3.94 19.72
C ILE A 229 -2.29 -3.31 20.39
N GLU A 230 -2.04 -2.34 21.27
CA GLU A 230 -3.08 -1.66 22.02
C GLU A 230 -3.46 -0.34 21.34
N ALA A 231 -4.66 -0.27 20.80
CA ALA A 231 -5.27 0.91 20.21
C ALA A 231 -6.55 1.30 20.97
N ASP A 232 -7.03 2.52 20.80
CA ASP A 232 -8.28 2.96 21.39
C ASP A 232 -9.47 2.12 20.90
N ALA A 233 -10.33 1.67 21.78
CA ALA A 233 -11.49 0.85 21.41
C ALA A 233 -12.60 1.64 20.70
N SER A 234 -12.62 2.96 20.82
CA SER A 234 -13.65 3.84 20.24
C SER A 234 -13.21 4.52 18.95
N LYS A 235 -11.89 4.63 18.71
CA LYS A 235 -11.25 5.38 17.61
C LYS A 235 -10.31 4.50 16.84
N THR A 236 -9.75 5.04 15.77
CA THR A 236 -8.70 4.38 15.00
C THR A 236 -7.35 5.01 15.28
N ASP A 237 -6.32 4.18 15.42
CA ASP A 237 -4.93 4.58 15.60
C ASP A 237 -4.06 4.00 14.48
N GLY A 238 -3.00 4.70 14.12
CA GLY A 238 -2.04 4.22 13.13
C GLY A 238 -0.94 3.37 13.76
N ALA A 239 -0.42 2.38 13.00
CA ALA A 239 0.75 1.62 13.44
C ALA A 239 1.69 1.29 12.29
N ILE A 240 2.99 1.21 12.59
CA ILE A 240 4.00 0.50 11.82
C ILE A 240 4.33 -0.77 12.60
N ILE A 241 4.32 -1.92 11.93
CA ILE A 241 4.66 -3.20 12.55
C ILE A 241 5.77 -3.85 11.73
N LYS A 242 6.88 -4.20 12.40
CA LYS A 242 8.02 -4.89 11.78
C LYS A 242 7.98 -6.37 12.05
N PHE A 243 8.22 -7.15 10.99
CA PHE A 243 8.45 -8.59 11.02
C PHE A 243 9.81 -8.90 10.39
N ASN A 244 10.45 -9.98 10.83
CA ASN A 244 11.61 -10.51 10.14
C ASN A 244 11.22 -11.28 8.86
N SER A 245 12.19 -11.78 8.10
CA SER A 245 11.98 -12.54 6.86
C SER A 245 11.19 -13.84 7.03
N ASP A 246 11.10 -14.36 8.27
CA ASP A 246 10.36 -15.57 8.63
C ASP A 246 8.93 -15.27 9.11
N GLY A 247 8.52 -13.99 9.03
CA GLY A 247 7.18 -13.54 9.45
C GLY A 247 7.01 -13.44 10.95
N GLN A 248 8.11 -13.45 11.73
CA GLN A 248 8.07 -13.28 13.18
C GLN A 248 8.07 -11.80 13.53
N TYR A 249 7.23 -11.42 14.49
CA TYR A 249 7.15 -10.07 15.02
C TYR A 249 8.50 -9.62 15.62
N VAL A 250 8.84 -8.34 15.37
CA VAL A 250 10.07 -7.71 15.91
C VAL A 250 9.71 -6.53 16.81
N TRP A 251 9.00 -5.54 16.27
CA TRP A 251 8.54 -4.36 17.01
C TRP A 251 7.34 -3.70 16.32
N HIS A 252 6.66 -2.80 17.03
CA HIS A 252 5.69 -1.88 16.45
C HIS A 252 5.86 -0.46 16.99
N ARG A 253 5.34 0.53 16.27
CA ARG A 253 5.22 1.93 16.68
C ARG A 253 3.82 2.42 16.42
N MET A 254 3.22 3.02 17.45
CA MET A 254 1.87 3.55 17.38
C MET A 254 1.87 5.05 17.08
N PHE A 255 0.86 5.47 16.36
CA PHE A 255 0.48 6.86 16.13
C PHE A 255 -0.93 7.01 16.66
N ALA A 256 -1.05 7.46 17.90
CA ALA A 256 -2.30 7.48 18.64
C ALA A 256 -2.51 8.84 19.31
N SER A 257 -3.47 9.60 18.81
CA SER A 257 -3.93 10.84 19.42
C SER A 257 -5.25 10.61 20.22
N VAL A 258 -5.90 11.68 20.64
CA VAL A 258 -7.24 11.58 21.23
C VAL A 258 -8.36 11.50 20.19
N ALA A 259 -8.05 11.40 18.89
CA ALA A 259 -8.97 11.34 17.77
C ALA A 259 -8.58 10.21 16.78
N ASP A 260 -9.21 10.14 15.62
CA ASP A 260 -8.89 9.13 14.61
C ASP A 260 -7.54 9.44 13.93
N ASP A 261 -6.67 8.43 13.91
CA ASP A 261 -5.36 8.46 13.29
C ASP A 261 -5.18 7.24 12.38
N GLY A 262 -4.20 7.28 11.48
CA GLY A 262 -3.91 6.13 10.65
C GLY A 262 -2.61 6.25 9.88
N VAL A 263 -1.94 5.13 9.65
CA VAL A 263 -0.82 4.98 8.71
C VAL A 263 -1.35 4.35 7.43
N THR A 264 -1.12 5.01 6.30
CA THR A 264 -1.69 4.59 5.00
C THR A 264 -0.68 4.00 4.05
N SER A 265 0.59 4.41 4.13
CA SER A 265 1.64 3.91 3.25
C SER A 265 3.01 3.97 3.92
N LEU A 266 3.89 3.09 3.49
CA LEU A 266 5.27 2.98 3.95
C LEU A 266 6.24 3.04 2.77
N ALA A 267 7.47 3.47 3.06
CA ALA A 267 8.62 3.31 2.18
C ALA A 267 9.85 2.98 3.03
N VAL A 268 10.88 2.40 2.41
CA VAL A 268 12.16 2.10 3.05
C VAL A 268 13.28 2.71 2.22
N ASP A 269 14.25 3.35 2.90
CA ASP A 269 15.43 3.90 2.23
C ASP A 269 16.57 2.88 2.12
N GLU A 270 17.63 3.28 1.43
CA GLU A 270 18.81 2.45 1.20
C GLU A 270 19.59 2.11 2.50
N SER A 271 19.31 2.81 3.60
CA SER A 271 19.85 2.54 4.94
C SER A 271 18.91 1.71 5.81
N ASN A 272 17.85 1.14 5.23
CA ASN A 272 16.79 0.36 5.89
C ASN A 272 15.93 1.17 6.88
N ASN A 273 15.99 2.51 6.85
CA ASN A 273 15.04 3.29 7.64
C ASN A 273 13.65 3.22 7.03
N VAL A 274 12.63 3.12 7.87
CA VAL A 274 11.23 3.08 7.45
C VAL A 274 10.59 4.46 7.56
N TYR A 275 9.87 4.83 6.54
CA TYR A 275 9.06 6.04 6.47
C TYR A 275 7.58 5.66 6.46
N ALA A 276 6.81 6.35 7.26
CA ALA A 276 5.35 6.23 7.27
C ALA A 276 4.72 7.55 6.86
N VAL A 277 3.71 7.48 6.01
CA VAL A 277 2.77 8.57 5.78
C VAL A 277 1.40 8.16 6.29
N GLY A 278 0.71 9.12 6.89
CA GLY A 278 -0.59 8.90 7.46
C GLY A 278 -1.33 10.21 7.74
N TYR A 279 -2.36 10.11 8.54
CA TYR A 279 -3.18 11.25 8.95
C TYR A 279 -3.44 11.24 10.44
N TYR A 280 -3.77 12.41 10.99
CA TYR A 280 -4.18 12.58 12.38
C TYR A 280 -5.22 13.70 12.52
N GLU A 281 -6.08 13.58 13.54
CA GLU A 281 -7.19 14.49 13.79
C GLU A 281 -7.08 15.30 15.08
N ALA A 282 -6.06 15.04 15.90
CA ALA A 282 -5.72 15.80 17.10
C ALA A 282 -4.20 15.95 17.21
N GLU A 283 -3.68 16.57 18.28
CA GLU A 283 -2.25 16.62 18.55
C GLU A 283 -1.68 15.19 18.60
N LEU A 284 -0.77 14.84 17.69
CA LEU A 284 -0.26 13.48 17.52
C LEU A 284 1.07 13.30 18.25
N PRO A 285 1.14 12.49 19.33
CA PRO A 285 2.40 12.05 19.90
C PRO A 285 3.16 11.18 18.90
N VAL A 286 4.43 11.49 18.64
CA VAL A 286 5.29 10.71 17.72
C VAL A 286 6.51 10.13 18.41
N TYR A 287 6.98 10.77 19.47
CA TYR A 287 8.07 10.26 20.30
C TYR A 287 8.17 11.04 21.61
N GLU A 288 8.15 10.36 22.79
CA GLU A 288 8.26 10.99 24.11
C GLU A 288 7.40 12.27 24.23
N SER A 289 8.07 13.44 24.37
CA SER A 289 7.43 14.76 24.44
C SER A 289 7.20 15.41 23.08
N ILE A 290 7.66 14.77 21.97
CA ILE A 290 7.53 15.33 20.62
C ILE A 290 6.15 15.01 20.08
N LYS A 291 5.43 16.06 19.68
CA LYS A 291 4.08 15.97 19.16
C LYS A 291 3.92 16.82 17.91
N LEU A 292 3.20 16.30 16.93
CA LEU A 292 2.80 17.08 15.76
C LEU A 292 1.52 17.84 16.09
N GLN A 293 1.58 19.16 15.89
CA GLN A 293 0.44 20.03 16.12
C GLN A 293 -0.55 19.98 14.96
N ARG A 294 -1.83 19.86 15.28
CA ARG A 294 -2.89 19.88 14.29
C ARG A 294 -3.00 21.28 13.66
N ASN A 295 -3.14 21.31 12.35
CA ASN A 295 -3.34 22.57 11.61
C ASN A 295 -4.83 22.75 11.28
N GLY A 296 -5.54 23.60 12.03
CA GLY A 296 -6.97 23.82 11.88
C GLY A 296 -7.85 22.69 12.44
N ASN A 297 -9.07 22.53 11.92
CA ASN A 297 -10.07 21.56 12.41
C ASN A 297 -10.18 20.30 11.54
N ASN A 298 -9.32 20.12 10.54
CA ASN A 298 -9.37 19.02 9.59
C ASN A 298 -8.25 18.00 9.82
N ARG A 299 -8.35 16.82 9.19
CA ARG A 299 -7.28 15.83 9.15
C ARG A 299 -6.01 16.43 8.58
N THR A 300 -4.91 16.20 9.24
CA THR A 300 -3.58 16.65 8.81
C THR A 300 -2.74 15.45 8.45
N ALA A 301 -2.04 15.48 7.32
CA ALA A 301 -1.13 14.44 6.95
C ALA A 301 0.23 14.61 7.63
N PHE A 302 0.90 13.50 7.93
CA PHE A 302 2.23 13.48 8.51
C PHE A 302 3.16 12.53 7.75
N VAL A 303 4.45 12.76 7.93
CA VAL A 303 5.52 11.81 7.62
C VAL A 303 6.31 11.57 8.90
N ALA A 304 6.64 10.31 9.18
CA ALA A 304 7.52 9.93 10.27
C ALA A 304 8.58 8.95 9.78
N LYS A 305 9.81 9.08 10.28
CA LYS A 305 10.94 8.22 9.96
C LYS A 305 11.47 7.55 11.21
N TYR A 306 11.71 6.24 11.11
CA TYR A 306 12.33 5.40 12.14
C TYR A 306 13.49 4.61 11.56
N SER A 307 14.48 4.26 12.40
CA SER A 307 15.52 3.31 12.03
C SER A 307 14.94 1.89 11.86
N ASP A 308 15.74 0.96 11.37
CA ASP A 308 15.34 -0.45 11.29
C ASP A 308 15.16 -1.11 12.66
N GLU A 309 15.78 -0.59 13.73
CA GLU A 309 15.51 -0.98 15.12
C GLU A 309 14.28 -0.31 15.73
N GLY A 310 13.62 0.58 14.97
CA GLY A 310 12.44 1.32 15.40
C GLY A 310 12.76 2.55 16.24
N GLU A 311 14.00 3.04 16.24
CA GLU A 311 14.35 4.29 16.89
C GLU A 311 13.80 5.48 16.10
N TYR A 312 13.18 6.42 16.82
CA TYR A 312 12.64 7.63 16.21
C TYR A 312 13.77 8.50 15.62
N LEU A 313 13.62 8.91 14.38
CA LEU A 313 14.56 9.80 13.71
C LEU A 313 13.98 11.20 13.56
N TYR A 314 12.80 11.32 12.95
CA TYR A 314 12.05 12.57 12.87
C TYR A 314 10.59 12.33 12.42
N ALA A 315 9.76 13.34 12.64
CA ALA A 315 8.43 13.43 12.02
C ALA A 315 8.07 14.87 11.72
N PHE A 316 7.25 15.08 10.71
CA PHE A 316 6.73 16.41 10.36
C PHE A 316 5.31 16.33 9.79
N SER A 317 4.60 17.44 9.94
CA SER A 317 3.29 17.64 9.31
C SER A 317 3.47 18.19 7.90
N THR A 318 2.77 17.64 6.92
CA THR A 318 2.89 18.09 5.53
C THR A 318 2.06 19.34 5.23
N GLY A 319 1.28 19.82 6.21
CA GLY A 319 0.37 20.95 6.04
C GLY A 319 -0.82 20.69 5.11
N ALA A 320 -0.94 19.51 4.53
CA ALA A 320 -2.06 19.15 3.68
C ALA A 320 -3.32 18.97 4.54
N ILE A 321 -4.36 19.74 4.26
CA ILE A 321 -5.66 19.65 4.92
C ILE A 321 -6.54 18.71 4.10
N ILE A 322 -6.91 17.58 4.69
CA ILE A 322 -7.85 16.62 4.12
C ILE A 322 -9.20 16.86 4.79
N THR A 323 -10.24 17.17 4.01
CA THR A 323 -11.57 17.43 4.58
C THR A 323 -12.22 16.13 5.07
N ASP A 324 -13.10 16.23 6.09
CA ASP A 324 -13.79 15.10 6.74
C ASP A 324 -14.63 14.22 5.80
N ALA A 325 -14.95 14.72 4.60
CA ALA A 325 -15.84 14.02 3.67
C ALA A 325 -15.18 12.80 2.96
N VAL A 326 -13.85 12.71 2.98
CA VAL A 326 -13.13 11.61 2.29
C VAL A 326 -12.07 11.06 3.22
N LYS A 327 -12.18 9.78 3.57
CA LYS A 327 -11.09 9.07 4.25
C LYS A 327 -9.83 9.20 3.39
N PRO A 328 -8.65 9.55 3.95
CA PRO A 328 -7.42 9.75 3.17
C PRO A 328 -6.85 8.39 2.71
N THR A 329 -7.60 7.72 1.85
CA THR A 329 -7.28 6.36 1.37
C THR A 329 -6.27 6.35 0.24
N GLY A 330 -5.71 7.50 -0.12
CA GLY A 330 -4.81 7.62 -1.27
C GLY A 330 -3.47 8.31 -0.96
N LEU A 331 -3.13 8.54 0.31
CA LEU A 331 -1.79 9.01 0.66
C LEU A 331 -0.78 7.91 0.45
N ALA A 332 0.21 8.13 -0.41
CA ALA A 332 1.30 7.21 -0.66
C ALA A 332 2.65 7.91 -0.55
N ILE A 333 3.66 7.15 -0.14
CA ILE A 333 5.03 7.61 0.02
C ILE A 333 5.97 6.72 -0.79
N SER A 334 6.98 7.33 -1.38
CA SER A 334 8.10 6.66 -2.05
C SER A 334 9.38 7.40 -1.71
N ILE A 335 10.52 6.72 -1.79
CA ILE A 335 11.84 7.31 -1.63
C ILE A 335 12.57 7.23 -2.96
N ASP A 336 13.05 8.37 -3.44
CA ASP A 336 13.94 8.42 -4.59
C ASP A 336 15.29 7.78 -4.22
N LYS A 337 15.61 6.64 -4.82
CA LYS A 337 16.82 5.89 -4.49
C LYS A 337 18.12 6.63 -4.82
N THR A 338 18.06 7.63 -5.70
CA THR A 338 19.25 8.40 -6.12
C THR A 338 19.56 9.54 -5.16
N THR A 339 18.53 10.26 -4.72
CA THR A 339 18.66 11.48 -3.90
C THR A 339 18.24 11.25 -2.47
N ASN A 340 17.60 10.12 -2.16
CA ASN A 340 16.92 9.85 -0.90
C ASN A 340 15.74 10.80 -0.60
N ASP A 341 15.26 11.56 -1.58
CA ASP A 341 14.15 12.46 -1.38
C ASP A 341 12.84 11.69 -1.14
N ILE A 342 11.99 12.28 -0.32
CA ILE A 342 10.65 11.78 -0.04
C ILE A 342 9.71 12.28 -1.13
N ILE A 343 9.00 11.36 -1.78
CA ILE A 343 7.97 11.66 -2.76
C ILE A 343 6.62 11.28 -2.14
N LEU A 344 5.73 12.26 -2.00
CA LEU A 344 4.37 12.06 -1.48
C LEU A 344 3.35 12.27 -2.58
N THR A 345 2.37 11.39 -2.63
CA THR A 345 1.21 11.52 -3.52
C THR A 345 -0.08 11.29 -2.75
N GLY A 346 -1.16 11.89 -3.21
CA GLY A 346 -2.46 11.64 -2.62
C GLY A 346 -3.51 12.70 -2.96
N PRO A 347 -4.78 12.43 -2.61
CA PRO A 347 -5.84 13.40 -2.77
C PRO A 347 -5.65 14.56 -1.79
N THR A 348 -5.88 15.77 -2.26
CA THR A 348 -5.92 16.97 -1.43
C THR A 348 -7.24 17.70 -1.63
N TYR A 349 -7.84 18.13 -0.52
CA TYR A 349 -9.02 18.95 -0.48
C TYR A 349 -8.67 20.18 0.36
N GLY A 350 -8.42 21.31 -0.29
CA GLY A 350 -8.08 22.54 0.42
C GLY A 350 -6.69 23.06 0.10
N THR A 351 -6.15 23.87 0.98
CA THR A 351 -4.88 24.56 0.79
C THR A 351 -3.71 23.66 1.25
N ILE A 352 -2.79 23.37 0.37
CA ILE A 352 -1.51 22.77 0.72
C ILE A 352 -0.62 23.92 1.18
N TYR A 353 -0.11 23.83 2.40
CA TYR A 353 0.98 24.66 2.86
C TYR A 353 2.27 23.89 2.67
N PRO A 354 3.09 24.21 1.64
CA PRO A 354 4.46 23.75 1.63
C PRO A 354 5.10 24.24 2.91
N TYR A 355 5.78 23.36 3.62
CA TYR A 355 6.40 23.72 4.88
C TYR A 355 7.28 24.98 4.72
N GLY A 356 7.08 25.99 5.57
CA GLY A 356 7.90 27.20 5.61
C GLY A 356 7.47 28.35 4.72
N VAL A 357 6.36 28.26 3.98
CA VAL A 357 5.87 29.41 3.17
C VAL A 357 4.65 30.04 3.81
N SER A 358 4.84 31.15 4.50
CA SER A 358 3.76 32.09 4.80
C SER A 358 3.46 32.89 3.53
N GLY A 359 2.47 32.51 2.75
CA GLY A 359 2.08 33.29 1.57
C GLY A 359 1.07 32.56 0.71
N SER A 360 -0.05 33.24 0.49
CA SER A 360 -1.14 32.99 -0.46
C SER A 360 -1.32 31.57 -0.98
N SER A 361 -2.20 30.87 -0.29
CA SER A 361 -2.81 29.63 -0.73
C SER A 361 -3.58 29.81 -2.04
N ASN A 362 -3.24 29.08 -3.08
CA ASN A 362 -4.23 28.81 -4.10
C ASN A 362 -5.21 27.78 -3.51
N ALA A 363 -6.35 28.26 -3.03
CA ALA A 363 -7.45 27.41 -2.62
C ALA A 363 -7.97 26.66 -3.85
N PHE A 364 -7.76 25.37 -3.91
CA PHE A 364 -8.26 24.53 -4.99
C PHE A 364 -9.61 23.96 -4.57
N GLY A 365 -10.70 24.50 -5.10
CA GLY A 365 -12.03 23.91 -4.95
C GLY A 365 -12.13 22.61 -5.76
N GLY A 366 -12.59 21.54 -5.11
CA GLY A 366 -12.74 20.19 -5.69
C GLY A 366 -11.55 19.28 -5.37
N GLY A 367 -11.79 17.95 -5.36
CA GLY A 367 -10.75 16.96 -5.11
C GLY A 367 -9.64 17.02 -6.16
N ARG A 368 -8.42 17.21 -5.72
CA ARG A 368 -7.23 17.28 -6.57
C ARG A 368 -6.20 16.27 -6.10
N PHE A 369 -5.27 15.96 -6.98
CA PHE A 369 -4.16 15.07 -6.67
C PHE A 369 -2.92 15.91 -6.31
N MET A 370 -2.23 15.52 -5.25
CA MET A 370 -0.98 16.15 -4.81
C MET A 370 0.20 15.26 -5.23
N LEU A 371 1.24 15.88 -5.75
CA LEU A 371 2.58 15.32 -5.84
C LEU A 371 3.54 16.31 -5.18
N ALA A 372 4.25 15.87 -4.15
CA ALA A 372 5.22 16.68 -3.43
C ALA A 372 6.54 15.92 -3.26
N ARG A 373 7.65 16.65 -3.36
CA ARG A 373 9.00 16.13 -3.14
C ARG A 373 9.66 16.93 -2.02
N TYR A 374 10.20 16.22 -1.03
CA TYR A 374 10.93 16.81 0.10
C TYR A 374 12.36 16.29 0.09
N SER A 375 13.35 17.18 0.09
CA SER A 375 14.74 16.76 0.24
C SER A 375 14.99 16.25 1.65
N GLN A 376 15.95 15.32 1.80
CA GLN A 376 16.36 14.83 3.12
C GLN A 376 16.91 15.96 4.00
N ASP A 377 17.60 16.92 3.41
CA ASP A 377 18.10 18.10 4.12
C ASP A 377 16.98 18.96 4.68
N ALA A 378 15.91 19.17 3.91
CA ALA A 378 14.72 19.89 4.39
C ALA A 378 14.02 19.12 5.53
N ALA A 379 14.04 17.80 5.48
CA ALA A 379 13.49 16.95 6.54
C ALA A 379 14.39 16.94 7.80
N LEU A 380 15.71 17.00 7.65
CA LEU A 380 16.66 17.16 8.77
C LEU A 380 16.56 18.52 9.46
N PHE A 381 16.29 19.58 8.70
CA PHE A 381 15.97 20.91 9.24
C PHE A 381 14.54 20.99 9.77
N GLY A 382 13.70 20.00 9.47
CA GLY A 382 12.34 19.82 9.97
C GLY A 382 12.26 19.20 11.37
N ILE A 383 13.37 18.93 12.06
CA ILE A 383 13.38 18.94 13.51
C ILE A 383 13.18 20.43 13.88
N PHE A 384 11.99 20.88 13.64
CA PHE A 384 11.59 22.20 14.04
C PHE A 384 11.18 22.09 15.49
N PRO A 385 12.08 22.50 16.39
CA PRO A 385 11.61 22.81 17.71
C PRO A 385 10.50 23.84 17.48
N GLN A 386 9.34 23.56 17.97
CA GLN A 386 8.41 24.61 18.31
C GLN A 386 9.20 25.66 19.07
N GLY A 387 9.51 26.80 18.40
CA GLY A 387 9.97 27.98 19.06
C GLY A 387 11.47 28.22 19.14
N ILE A 388 12.14 28.35 18.02
CA ILE A 388 13.14 29.42 17.95
C ILE A 388 12.41 30.64 17.38
N LYS A 389 11.91 31.45 18.30
CA LYS A 389 11.34 32.75 18.01
C LYS A 389 12.44 33.61 17.39
N GLY A 390 12.35 33.92 16.08
CA GLY A 390 13.12 35.02 15.49
C GLY A 390 13.91 34.73 14.22
N GLU A 391 13.92 33.50 13.65
CA GLU A 391 14.58 33.28 12.37
C GLU A 391 13.59 32.83 11.28
N SER A 392 13.60 33.56 10.17
CA SER A 392 12.82 33.23 8.97
C SER A 392 13.59 32.20 8.16
N TYR A 393 13.01 30.98 8.02
CA TYR A 393 13.52 29.95 7.13
C TYR A 393 12.77 29.99 5.80
N SER A 394 13.50 30.09 4.69
CA SER A 394 12.96 29.92 3.35
C SER A 394 13.37 28.57 2.79
N ALA A 395 12.43 27.65 2.66
CA ALA A 395 12.61 26.44 1.86
C ALA A 395 12.07 26.71 0.45
N GLN A 396 12.89 26.55 -0.56
CA GLN A 396 12.47 26.64 -1.96
C GLN A 396 11.90 25.30 -2.42
N LEU A 397 10.61 25.28 -2.73
CA LEU A 397 9.99 24.16 -3.42
C LEU A 397 10.36 24.25 -4.90
N ASN A 398 11.32 23.45 -5.34
CA ASN A 398 11.61 23.30 -6.77
C ASN A 398 10.60 22.33 -7.39
N ILE A 399 9.54 22.86 -7.95
CA ILE A 399 8.68 22.12 -8.87
C ILE A 399 9.33 22.24 -10.25
N SER A 400 10.21 21.34 -10.60
CA SER A 400 10.77 21.26 -11.95
C SER A 400 10.06 20.17 -12.74
N GLY A 401 9.40 20.57 -13.80
CA GLY A 401 9.13 19.80 -14.98
C GLY A 401 7.81 19.01 -15.01
N PHE A 402 6.86 19.58 -15.71
CA PHE A 402 5.97 18.85 -16.63
C PHE A 402 6.50 18.98 -18.03
#